data_0619cd31a97aa5b98e4fbb2803925541
#
_entry.id   0619cd31a97aa5b98e4fbb2803925541
#
_cell.length_a   1.000
_cell.length_b   1.000
_cell.length_c   1.000
_cell.angle_alpha   90.00
_cell.angle_beta   90.00
_cell.angle_gamma   90.00
#
_symmetry.space_group_name_H-M   'P 1'
#
loop_
_entity.id
_entity.type
_entity.pdbx_description
1 polymer ?
#
loop_
_entity_poly.entity_id
_entity_poly.type
_entity_poly.pdbx_seq_one_letter_code
_entity_poly.pdbx_strand_id
1 'polypeptide(L)'
;MPEYKAPLRDMRFLIDEVFDFHGRYQALGASDATPDMVAAILDEGSKFCEQVLAPLNRSGDEEGCHFDNGVVTTPKGFKEAYAQDVEGGWNGVASDPAYGGQGLPHSLGLLLSEMIGASNVSWGMYPGLTRGAMSAIHAHGSQAQKDLYLARMTAGTWTGTMCLTEPHCGTDLGIIKTRAVPNADGSHAISGTKIFISAGEHDLSENIVHLVLAKLPDAPAGTKGISLFIVPKFLPDAEGNVGARNAVSCGSIEHKMGIKASATCVMNFDGATGYLIGEPNKGLHCMFTMMNHARLGTGMQGLCLGETSYQGAVRYARERLQMRSLTGPKAPDKPADPIIVHPDVRRMLLTMKAFNEGNRALAYFTAQLLDTEHLSQDAAERERAADLLAFLTPICKAFMTETGQEVTNLGMQVYGGHGYIREWGMEQLVRDCRIAQIYEGTNGIQALDLLGRKVLGSQGKLLRGFTKLVHQLCQAQAEHPQLKGQVAQLAALNAQWGELTQQVGLAAMKNADEVGAASVDYLMFSGYVTLAYFWLRIALVAREKLDAGSGEAAFYEAKLATADFYFSRLLPRTAAHAAAIQAGAAGLMSLSAEQFSL
;
A
#
# COMPACT_ATOMS: atom_id res chain seq x y z
N MET A 1 -20.71 14.58 0.12
CA MET A 1 -19.52 13.74 0.34
C MET A 1 -19.54 12.58 -0.65
N PRO A 2 -18.41 12.16 -1.18
CA PRO A 2 -18.35 10.92 -1.96
C PRO A 2 -18.94 9.76 -1.15
N GLU A 3 -19.86 9.02 -1.72
CA GLU A 3 -20.40 7.79 -1.13
C GLU A 3 -19.61 6.63 -1.73
N TYR A 4 -18.87 5.91 -0.87
CA TYR A 4 -18.09 4.77 -1.31
C TYR A 4 -18.99 3.57 -1.58
N LYS A 5 -18.75 2.89 -2.69
CA LYS A 5 -19.30 1.58 -3.03
C LYS A 5 -18.16 0.67 -3.46
N ALA A 6 -18.09 -0.52 -2.88
CA ALA A 6 -17.07 -1.48 -3.24
C ALA A 6 -17.18 -1.84 -4.73
N PRO A 7 -16.09 -1.74 -5.51
CA PRO A 7 -16.12 -2.00 -6.95
C PRO A 7 -16.10 -3.51 -7.25
N LEU A 8 -17.05 -4.27 -6.67
CA LEU A 8 -17.05 -5.74 -6.65
C LEU A 8 -17.00 -6.36 -8.05
N ARG A 9 -17.65 -5.75 -9.06
CA ARG A 9 -17.58 -6.28 -10.43
C ARG A 9 -16.16 -6.18 -11.01
N ASP A 10 -15.44 -5.08 -10.74
CA ASP A 10 -14.08 -4.91 -11.19
C ASP A 10 -13.11 -5.81 -10.42
N MET A 11 -13.31 -5.96 -9.12
CA MET A 11 -12.54 -6.89 -8.28
C MET A 11 -12.70 -8.34 -8.78
N ARG A 12 -13.94 -8.80 -8.99
CA ARG A 12 -14.22 -10.13 -9.52
C ARG A 12 -13.65 -10.33 -10.92
N PHE A 13 -13.71 -9.33 -11.79
CA PHE A 13 -13.09 -9.41 -13.11
C PHE A 13 -11.57 -9.74 -13.03
N LEU A 14 -10.86 -9.08 -12.12
CA LEU A 14 -9.44 -9.37 -11.94
C LEU A 14 -9.21 -10.74 -11.31
N ILE A 15 -9.98 -11.11 -10.30
CA ILE A 15 -9.83 -12.37 -9.57
C ILE A 15 -10.14 -13.57 -10.46
N ASP A 16 -11.31 -13.51 -11.14
CA ASP A 16 -11.86 -14.68 -11.82
C ASP A 16 -11.41 -14.78 -13.28
N GLU A 17 -11.28 -13.63 -13.98
CA GLU A 17 -11.11 -13.60 -15.41
C GLU A 17 -9.68 -13.27 -15.85
N VAL A 18 -8.97 -12.35 -15.13
CA VAL A 18 -7.61 -11.93 -15.51
C VAL A 18 -6.52 -12.76 -14.87
N PHE A 19 -6.67 -13.14 -13.60
CA PHE A 19 -5.62 -13.77 -12.82
C PHE A 19 -5.92 -15.20 -12.37
N ASP A 20 -7.15 -15.68 -12.53
CA ASP A 20 -7.58 -17.03 -12.13
C ASP A 20 -7.14 -17.39 -10.68
N PHE A 21 -7.59 -16.59 -9.71
CA PHE A 21 -7.24 -16.84 -8.30
C PHE A 21 -7.70 -18.20 -7.82
N HIS A 22 -8.87 -18.66 -8.28
CA HIS A 22 -9.41 -19.95 -7.87
C HIS A 22 -8.54 -21.11 -8.32
N GLY A 23 -8.13 -21.13 -9.59
CA GLY A 23 -7.17 -22.13 -10.09
C GLY A 23 -5.84 -22.05 -9.35
N ARG A 24 -5.42 -20.84 -8.99
CA ARG A 24 -4.18 -20.64 -8.22
C ARG A 24 -4.30 -21.16 -6.79
N TYR A 25 -5.40 -20.89 -6.08
CA TYR A 25 -5.63 -21.41 -4.73
C TYR A 25 -5.62 -22.93 -4.69
N GLN A 26 -6.28 -23.57 -5.67
CA GLN A 26 -6.24 -25.04 -5.79
C GLN A 26 -4.82 -25.55 -6.00
N ALA A 27 -4.04 -24.93 -6.90
CA ALA A 27 -2.64 -25.30 -7.16
C ALA A 27 -1.74 -25.14 -5.93
N LEU A 28 -2.03 -24.17 -5.05
CA LEU A 28 -1.31 -23.91 -3.81
C LEU A 28 -1.81 -24.74 -2.62
N GLY A 29 -2.84 -25.57 -2.79
CA GLY A 29 -3.43 -26.37 -1.71
C GLY A 29 -4.33 -25.59 -0.76
N ALA A 30 -4.71 -24.34 -1.08
CA ALA A 30 -5.66 -23.52 -0.32
C ALA A 30 -7.11 -23.87 -0.70
N SER A 31 -7.51 -25.13 -0.53
CA SER A 31 -8.80 -25.68 -0.98
C SER A 31 -10.03 -25.06 -0.31
N ASP A 32 -9.85 -24.47 0.88
CA ASP A 32 -10.92 -23.83 1.65
C ASP A 32 -11.32 -22.46 1.06
N ALA A 33 -10.43 -21.84 0.26
CA ALA A 33 -10.72 -20.60 -0.48
C ALA A 33 -11.53 -20.90 -1.75
N THR A 34 -12.73 -21.49 -1.58
CA THR A 34 -13.64 -21.80 -2.68
C THR A 34 -14.21 -20.51 -3.31
N PRO A 35 -14.71 -20.56 -4.58
CA PRO A 35 -15.38 -19.42 -5.20
C PRO A 35 -16.51 -18.82 -4.35
N ASP A 36 -17.33 -19.67 -3.73
CA ASP A 36 -18.43 -19.24 -2.87
C ASP A 36 -17.93 -18.56 -1.59
N MET A 37 -16.86 -19.07 -0.99
CA MET A 37 -16.23 -18.46 0.18
C MET A 37 -15.64 -17.07 -0.15
N VAL A 38 -14.91 -16.97 -1.25
CA VAL A 38 -14.35 -15.69 -1.73
C VAL A 38 -15.46 -14.69 -2.02
N ALA A 39 -16.53 -15.10 -2.70
CA ALA A 39 -17.68 -14.26 -2.97
C ALA A 39 -18.35 -13.76 -1.68
N ALA A 40 -18.56 -14.65 -0.69
CA ALA A 40 -19.14 -14.30 0.59
C ALA A 40 -18.28 -13.30 1.39
N ILE A 41 -16.94 -13.49 1.41
CA ILE A 41 -16.01 -12.57 2.05
C ILE A 41 -16.08 -11.18 1.41
N LEU A 42 -16.11 -11.10 0.09
CA LEU A 42 -16.20 -9.81 -0.62
C LEU A 42 -17.54 -9.13 -0.36
N ASP A 43 -18.64 -9.89 -0.40
CA ASP A 43 -19.99 -9.33 -0.23
C ASP A 43 -20.21 -8.84 1.23
N GLU A 44 -19.83 -9.61 2.23
CA GLU A 44 -19.97 -9.20 3.65
C GLU A 44 -18.96 -8.11 4.01
N GLY A 45 -17.70 -8.22 3.53
CA GLY A 45 -16.69 -7.16 3.69
C GLY A 45 -17.12 -5.84 3.08
N SER A 46 -17.78 -5.87 1.91
CA SER A 46 -18.33 -4.65 1.28
C SER A 46 -19.42 -4.00 2.13
N LYS A 47 -20.32 -4.78 2.72
CA LYS A 47 -21.37 -4.27 3.61
C LYS A 47 -20.79 -3.60 4.86
N PHE A 48 -19.82 -4.23 5.49
CA PHE A 48 -19.12 -3.65 6.64
C PHE A 48 -18.46 -2.31 6.26
N CYS A 49 -17.74 -2.27 5.15
CA CYS A 49 -17.07 -1.07 4.67
C CYS A 49 -18.04 0.06 4.31
N GLU A 50 -19.12 -0.26 3.59
CA GLU A 50 -20.08 0.74 3.12
C GLU A 50 -21.01 1.24 4.23
N GLN A 51 -21.45 0.36 5.13
CA GLN A 51 -22.49 0.67 6.11
C GLN A 51 -21.93 1.08 7.47
N VAL A 52 -20.73 0.62 7.83
CA VAL A 52 -20.12 0.89 9.14
C VAL A 52 -18.94 1.87 9.01
N LEU A 53 -17.96 1.59 8.15
CA LEU A 53 -16.73 2.38 8.09
C LEU A 53 -16.87 3.70 7.31
N ALA A 54 -17.52 3.67 6.15
CA ALA A 54 -17.64 4.86 5.30
C ALA A 54 -18.38 6.03 5.97
N PRO A 55 -19.48 5.82 6.75
CA PRO A 55 -20.12 6.88 7.51
C PRO A 55 -19.21 7.58 8.53
N LEU A 56 -18.24 6.83 9.09
CA LEU A 56 -17.31 7.32 10.12
C LEU A 56 -16.10 8.08 9.54
N ASN A 57 -15.89 8.05 8.22
CA ASN A 57 -14.70 8.64 7.62
C ASN A 57 -14.63 10.16 7.82
N ARG A 58 -15.72 10.86 7.48
CA ARG A 58 -15.80 12.31 7.62
C ARG A 58 -15.87 12.74 9.09
N SER A 59 -16.76 12.15 9.87
CA SER A 59 -16.91 12.50 11.29
C SER A 59 -15.62 12.27 12.06
N GLY A 60 -14.88 11.20 11.74
CA GLY A 60 -13.57 10.91 12.31
C GLY A 60 -12.52 11.97 11.94
N ASP A 61 -12.47 12.47 10.69
CA ASP A 61 -11.55 13.55 10.29
C ASP A 61 -11.89 14.88 10.98
N GLU A 62 -13.18 15.19 11.13
CA GLU A 62 -13.66 16.41 11.79
C GLU A 62 -13.38 16.40 13.29
N GLU A 63 -13.60 15.27 13.97
CA GLU A 63 -13.37 15.08 15.41
C GLU A 63 -11.88 14.91 15.74
N GLY A 64 -11.19 14.03 15.01
CA GLY A 64 -9.81 13.63 15.31
C GLY A 64 -9.69 12.76 16.56
N CYS A 65 -8.47 12.37 16.91
CA CYS A 65 -8.16 11.70 18.18
C CYS A 65 -7.97 12.73 19.30
N HIS A 66 -8.37 12.37 20.52
CA HIS A 66 -8.20 13.19 21.72
C HIS A 66 -7.07 12.63 22.57
N PHE A 67 -6.21 13.52 23.07
CA PHE A 67 -5.12 13.18 23.98
C PHE A 67 -5.33 13.89 25.33
N ASP A 68 -5.34 13.12 26.41
CA ASP A 68 -5.38 13.66 27.78
C ASP A 68 -4.53 12.80 28.71
N ASN A 69 -3.51 13.39 29.32
CA ASN A 69 -2.66 12.78 30.35
C ASN A 69 -2.12 11.38 29.98
N GLY A 70 -1.65 11.20 28.74
CA GLY A 70 -1.09 9.93 28.27
C GLY A 70 -2.12 8.92 27.73
N VAL A 71 -3.39 9.26 27.75
CA VAL A 71 -4.50 8.45 27.21
C VAL A 71 -4.94 9.04 25.87
N VAL A 72 -5.16 8.18 24.90
CA VAL A 72 -5.73 8.56 23.61
C VAL A 72 -7.09 7.92 23.42
N THR A 73 -8.08 8.75 23.11
CA THR A 73 -9.44 8.33 22.76
C THR A 73 -9.65 8.53 21.26
N THR A 74 -10.13 7.50 20.60
CA THR A 74 -10.47 7.55 19.15
C THR A 74 -11.80 8.26 18.95
N PRO A 75 -12.10 8.74 17.70
CA PRO A 75 -13.38 9.39 17.42
C PRO A 75 -14.58 8.47 17.67
N LYS A 76 -15.73 9.09 17.91
CA LYS A 76 -17.00 8.36 18.13
C LYS A 76 -17.29 7.38 17.01
N GLY A 77 -17.72 6.16 17.38
CA GLY A 77 -18.05 5.09 16.47
C GLY A 77 -16.86 4.21 16.06
N PHE A 78 -15.62 4.65 16.29
CA PHE A 78 -14.43 3.86 15.92
C PHE A 78 -14.30 2.59 16.77
N LYS A 79 -14.59 2.69 18.07
CA LYS A 79 -14.53 1.57 18.99
C LYS A 79 -15.61 0.53 18.69
N GLU A 80 -16.82 0.99 18.42
CA GLU A 80 -17.95 0.13 18.03
C GLU A 80 -17.70 -0.55 16.67
N ALA A 81 -17.12 0.16 15.71
CA ALA A 81 -16.71 -0.43 14.44
C ALA A 81 -15.60 -1.46 14.63
N TYR A 82 -14.65 -1.21 15.55
CA TYR A 82 -13.59 -2.18 15.87
C TYR A 82 -14.15 -3.44 16.54
N ALA A 83 -15.12 -3.30 17.44
CA ALA A 83 -15.81 -4.45 18.05
C ALA A 83 -16.53 -5.32 16.98
N GLN A 84 -17.15 -4.70 15.98
CA GLN A 84 -17.77 -5.44 14.86
C GLN A 84 -16.72 -6.13 13.96
N ASP A 85 -15.55 -5.52 13.73
CA ASP A 85 -14.42 -6.16 13.02
C ASP A 85 -13.94 -7.41 13.76
N VAL A 86 -13.79 -7.31 15.09
CA VAL A 86 -13.41 -8.43 15.96
C VAL A 86 -14.48 -9.54 15.94
N GLU A 87 -15.75 -9.19 16.09
CA GLU A 87 -16.87 -10.16 16.04
C GLU A 87 -16.95 -10.85 14.68
N GLY A 88 -16.70 -10.12 13.59
CA GLY A 88 -16.67 -10.65 12.23
C GLY A 88 -15.43 -11.49 11.92
N GLY A 89 -14.42 -11.50 12.78
CA GLY A 89 -13.18 -12.27 12.59
C GLY A 89 -12.30 -11.78 11.42
N TRP A 90 -12.50 -10.53 10.96
CA TRP A 90 -11.82 -9.98 9.77
C TRP A 90 -10.31 -9.87 9.95
N ASN A 91 -9.84 -9.65 11.17
CA ASN A 91 -8.41 -9.56 11.47
C ASN A 91 -7.67 -10.89 11.28
N GLY A 92 -8.36 -12.01 11.47
CA GLY A 92 -7.83 -13.37 11.41
C GLY A 92 -7.93 -14.08 10.05
N VAL A 93 -8.46 -13.46 9.00
CA VAL A 93 -8.75 -14.11 7.70
C VAL A 93 -7.54 -14.87 7.14
N ALA A 94 -6.35 -14.27 7.12
CA ALA A 94 -5.13 -14.89 6.60
C ALA A 94 -4.16 -15.36 7.72
N SER A 95 -4.61 -15.38 8.97
CA SER A 95 -3.78 -15.78 10.10
C SER A 95 -3.77 -17.30 10.29
N ASP A 96 -2.70 -17.81 10.92
CA ASP A 96 -2.51 -19.22 11.15
C ASP A 96 -3.62 -19.81 12.03
N PRO A 97 -4.28 -20.90 11.62
CA PRO A 97 -5.29 -21.63 12.41
C PRO A 97 -4.81 -22.08 13.79
N ALA A 98 -3.51 -22.34 13.96
CA ALA A 98 -2.92 -22.68 15.26
C ALA A 98 -3.13 -21.59 16.31
N TYR A 99 -3.36 -20.35 15.88
CA TYR A 99 -3.61 -19.19 16.75
C TYR A 99 -5.01 -18.59 16.56
N GLY A 100 -5.96 -19.39 16.07
CA GLY A 100 -7.35 -18.99 15.90
C GLY A 100 -7.65 -18.23 14.59
N GLY A 101 -6.72 -18.21 13.64
CA GLY A 101 -6.94 -17.67 12.30
C GLY A 101 -7.74 -18.60 11.40
N GLN A 102 -8.16 -18.08 10.25
CA GLN A 102 -8.92 -18.84 9.26
C GLN A 102 -8.03 -19.56 8.24
N GLY A 103 -6.72 -19.23 8.18
CA GLY A 103 -5.75 -19.88 7.28
C GLY A 103 -6.00 -19.64 5.80
N LEU A 104 -6.81 -18.64 5.44
CA LEU A 104 -7.09 -18.30 4.05
C LEU A 104 -5.90 -17.56 3.39
N PRO A 105 -5.81 -17.55 2.06
CA PRO A 105 -4.74 -16.86 1.34
C PRO A 105 -4.59 -15.38 1.73
N HIS A 106 -3.35 -14.89 1.79
CA HIS A 106 -3.04 -13.48 2.11
C HIS A 106 -3.68 -12.49 1.14
N SER A 107 -3.86 -12.90 -0.12
CA SER A 107 -4.55 -12.09 -1.13
C SER A 107 -5.96 -11.70 -0.70
N LEU A 108 -6.72 -12.55 -0.02
CA LEU A 108 -8.06 -12.21 0.48
C LEU A 108 -8.01 -11.09 1.53
N GLY A 109 -7.01 -11.11 2.42
CA GLY A 109 -6.76 -10.02 3.37
C GLY A 109 -6.45 -8.70 2.66
N LEU A 110 -5.76 -8.74 1.51
CA LEU A 110 -5.48 -7.54 0.71
C LEU A 110 -6.73 -6.98 0.03
N LEU A 111 -7.60 -7.84 -0.51
CA LEU A 111 -8.88 -7.43 -1.10
C LEU A 111 -9.77 -6.71 -0.07
N LEU A 112 -9.85 -7.24 1.16
CA LEU A 112 -10.54 -6.60 2.27
C LEU A 112 -9.88 -5.25 2.64
N SER A 113 -8.54 -5.21 2.67
CA SER A 113 -7.79 -4.00 2.98
C SER A 113 -8.02 -2.88 1.96
N GLU A 114 -8.27 -3.20 0.68
CA GLU A 114 -8.69 -2.21 -0.32
C GLU A 114 -10.02 -1.58 0.07
N MET A 115 -11.03 -2.39 0.37
CA MET A 115 -12.36 -1.89 0.73
C MET A 115 -12.33 -1.07 2.03
N ILE A 116 -11.60 -1.54 3.05
CA ILE A 116 -11.41 -0.84 4.32
C ILE A 116 -10.73 0.52 4.09
N GLY A 117 -9.61 0.54 3.37
CA GLY A 117 -8.86 1.77 3.10
C GLY A 117 -9.63 2.77 2.27
N ALA A 118 -10.45 2.31 1.30
CA ALA A 118 -11.29 3.18 0.48
C ALA A 118 -12.48 3.76 1.26
N SER A 119 -13.02 3.02 2.22
CA SER A 119 -14.12 3.48 3.08
C SER A 119 -13.64 4.38 4.22
N ASN A 120 -12.54 4.02 4.92
CA ASN A 120 -11.99 4.79 6.03
C ASN A 120 -10.52 4.43 6.28
N VAL A 121 -9.60 5.11 5.60
CA VAL A 121 -8.17 4.84 5.72
C VAL A 121 -7.63 5.05 7.14
N SER A 122 -8.16 6.05 7.86
CA SER A 122 -7.74 6.34 9.24
C SER A 122 -8.05 5.20 10.19
N TRP A 123 -9.23 4.61 10.07
CA TRP A 123 -9.63 3.45 10.86
C TRP A 123 -8.82 2.21 10.48
N GLY A 124 -8.60 2.00 9.17
CA GLY A 124 -7.85 0.86 8.63
C GLY A 124 -6.39 0.77 9.10
N MET A 125 -5.82 1.88 9.60
CA MET A 125 -4.46 1.89 10.14
C MET A 125 -4.32 0.98 11.38
N TYR A 126 -5.33 0.90 12.24
CA TYR A 126 -5.27 0.11 13.48
C TYR A 126 -5.15 -1.40 13.21
N PRO A 127 -6.08 -2.07 12.50
CA PRO A 127 -5.93 -3.48 12.19
C PRO A 127 -4.76 -3.75 11.22
N GLY A 128 -4.43 -2.81 10.33
CA GLY A 128 -3.32 -2.95 9.38
C GLY A 128 -1.96 -3.12 10.06
N LEU A 129 -1.66 -2.31 11.09
CA LEU A 129 -0.43 -2.43 11.87
C LEU A 129 -0.41 -3.71 12.71
N THR A 130 -1.55 -4.11 13.26
CA THR A 130 -1.68 -5.35 14.02
C THR A 130 -1.31 -6.57 13.18
N ARG A 131 -1.84 -6.68 11.95
CA ARG A 131 -1.48 -7.76 11.02
C ARG A 131 0.01 -7.79 10.70
N GLY A 132 0.63 -6.63 10.49
CA GLY A 132 2.08 -6.53 10.28
C GLY A 132 2.89 -7.02 11.48
N ALA A 133 2.51 -6.63 12.69
CA ALA A 133 3.17 -7.08 13.93
C ALA A 133 3.03 -8.60 14.13
N MET A 134 1.83 -9.15 13.88
CA MET A 134 1.59 -10.60 13.91
C MET A 134 2.50 -11.35 12.94
N SER A 135 2.66 -10.86 11.72
CA SER A 135 3.55 -11.48 10.72
C SER A 135 5.01 -11.53 11.20
N ALA A 136 5.52 -10.45 11.84
CA ALA A 136 6.87 -10.42 12.36
C ALA A 136 7.04 -11.38 13.55
N ILE A 137 6.08 -11.43 14.49
CA ILE A 137 6.11 -12.37 15.62
C ILE A 137 6.01 -13.83 15.13
N HIS A 138 5.11 -14.09 14.18
CA HIS A 138 4.93 -15.43 13.60
C HIS A 138 6.21 -15.93 12.92
N ALA A 139 6.89 -15.09 12.14
CA ALA A 139 8.10 -15.48 11.41
C ALA A 139 9.33 -15.62 12.31
N HIS A 140 9.49 -14.79 13.33
CA HIS A 140 10.75 -14.63 14.06
C HIS A 140 10.66 -14.82 15.58
N GLY A 141 9.46 -14.83 16.16
CA GLY A 141 9.25 -15.05 17.59
C GLY A 141 9.57 -16.49 18.00
N SER A 142 9.99 -16.67 19.28
CA SER A 142 10.06 -17.99 19.89
C SER A 142 8.67 -18.61 20.01
N GLN A 143 8.60 -19.95 20.20
CA GLN A 143 7.30 -20.62 20.36
C GLN A 143 6.50 -20.00 21.53
N ALA A 144 7.15 -19.74 22.67
CA ALA A 144 6.51 -19.10 23.82
C ALA A 144 5.96 -17.70 23.48
N GLN A 145 6.67 -16.91 22.69
CA GLN A 145 6.18 -15.60 22.24
C GLN A 145 4.98 -15.75 21.29
N LYS A 146 5.01 -16.69 20.37
CA LYS A 146 3.88 -16.96 19.48
C LYS A 146 2.63 -17.37 20.25
N ASP A 147 2.77 -18.32 21.17
CA ASP A 147 1.66 -18.84 21.99
C ASP A 147 1.06 -17.75 22.88
N LEU A 148 1.88 -16.84 23.39
CA LEU A 148 1.45 -15.76 24.27
C LEU A 148 0.71 -14.64 23.54
N TYR A 149 1.22 -14.20 22.37
CA TYR A 149 0.75 -12.98 21.71
C TYR A 149 -0.20 -13.24 20.53
N LEU A 150 0.07 -14.27 19.70
CA LEU A 150 -0.61 -14.39 18.41
C LEU A 150 -2.10 -14.67 18.53
N ALA A 151 -2.52 -15.55 19.43
CA ALA A 151 -3.94 -15.88 19.58
C ALA A 151 -4.81 -14.65 19.94
N ARG A 152 -4.31 -13.80 20.85
CA ARG A 152 -5.02 -12.58 21.27
C ARG A 152 -4.99 -11.50 20.20
N MET A 153 -3.89 -11.39 19.45
CA MET A 153 -3.77 -10.45 18.35
C MET A 153 -4.63 -10.90 17.15
N THR A 154 -4.71 -12.20 16.86
CA THR A 154 -5.59 -12.77 15.84
C THR A 154 -7.06 -12.52 16.17
N ALA A 155 -7.45 -12.73 17.43
CA ALA A 155 -8.79 -12.41 17.93
C ALA A 155 -9.09 -10.90 17.95
N GLY A 156 -8.09 -10.02 17.74
CA GLY A 156 -8.25 -8.57 17.77
C GLY A 156 -8.39 -7.97 19.18
N THR A 157 -8.31 -8.75 20.24
CA THR A 157 -8.36 -8.24 21.62
C THR A 157 -7.10 -7.49 22.02
N TRP A 158 -5.97 -7.82 21.39
CA TRP A 158 -4.71 -7.08 21.47
C TRP A 158 -4.32 -6.56 20.09
N THR A 159 -3.76 -5.35 20.05
CA THR A 159 -3.26 -4.73 18.81
C THR A 159 -1.74 -4.70 18.78
N GLY A 160 -1.19 -4.35 17.60
CA GLY A 160 0.26 -4.26 17.42
C GLY A 160 0.69 -2.96 16.76
N THR A 161 1.93 -2.52 17.04
CA THR A 161 2.54 -1.32 16.46
C THR A 161 3.97 -1.56 16.02
N MET A 162 4.49 -0.64 15.22
CA MET A 162 5.87 -0.60 14.73
C MET A 162 6.56 0.67 15.23
N CYS A 163 7.60 0.53 16.09
CA CYS A 163 8.29 1.63 16.76
C CYS A 163 9.74 1.74 16.27
N LEU A 164 9.96 2.47 15.15
CA LEU A 164 11.27 2.63 14.51
C LEU A 164 11.84 4.03 14.72
N THR A 165 11.10 5.03 14.26
CA THR A 165 11.51 6.43 14.08
C THR A 165 11.77 7.11 15.43
N GLU A 166 12.85 7.89 15.49
CA GLU A 166 13.18 8.75 16.63
C GLU A 166 13.25 10.22 16.19
N PRO A 167 13.23 11.20 17.13
CA PRO A 167 13.18 12.62 16.76
C PRO A 167 14.29 13.10 15.80
N HIS A 168 15.43 12.42 15.78
CA HIS A 168 16.59 12.76 14.96
C HIS A 168 16.82 11.82 13.77
N CYS A 169 16.02 10.76 13.60
CA CYS A 169 16.20 9.81 12.51
C CYS A 169 14.90 9.07 12.14
N GLY A 170 14.67 8.93 10.84
CA GLY A 170 13.57 8.12 10.28
C GLY A 170 14.09 7.26 9.13
N THR A 171 14.68 7.86 8.12
CA THR A 171 15.26 7.16 6.96
C THR A 171 16.54 6.40 7.35
N ASP A 172 17.45 7.03 8.08
CA ASP A 172 18.68 6.40 8.60
C ASP A 172 18.46 5.86 10.01
N LEU A 173 18.00 4.61 10.10
CA LEU A 173 17.83 3.91 11.38
C LEU A 173 19.16 3.53 12.04
N GLY A 174 20.30 3.62 11.33
CA GLY A 174 21.61 3.32 11.90
C GLY A 174 22.00 4.18 13.09
N ILE A 175 21.39 5.36 13.21
CA ILE A 175 21.68 6.35 14.25
C ILE A 175 20.65 6.37 15.41
N ILE A 176 19.73 5.37 15.51
CA ILE A 176 18.81 5.28 16.66
C ILE A 176 19.56 5.24 17.98
N LYS A 177 18.96 5.84 19.00
CA LYS A 177 19.51 5.95 20.37
C LYS A 177 18.78 5.11 21.42
N THR A 178 17.58 4.59 21.10
CA THR A 178 16.86 3.69 22.01
C THR A 178 17.74 2.50 22.39
N ARG A 179 17.83 2.22 23.68
CA ARG A 179 18.67 1.19 24.28
C ARG A 179 17.83 0.07 24.89
N ALA A 180 18.40 -1.12 24.87
CA ALA A 180 17.87 -2.32 25.54
C ALA A 180 18.96 -2.90 26.45
N VAL A 181 18.79 -2.79 27.76
CA VAL A 181 19.74 -3.30 28.77
C VAL A 181 19.22 -4.63 29.29
N PRO A 182 20.00 -5.74 29.22
CA PRO A 182 19.58 -7.02 29.72
C PRO A 182 19.27 -7.02 31.22
N ASN A 183 18.19 -7.66 31.62
CA ASN A 183 17.80 -7.93 33.01
C ASN A 183 18.20 -9.38 33.41
N ALA A 184 18.25 -9.66 34.71
CA ALA A 184 18.64 -10.97 35.23
C ALA A 184 17.64 -12.11 34.87
N ASP A 185 16.41 -11.77 34.55
CA ASP A 185 15.32 -12.71 34.19
C ASP A 185 15.26 -13.02 32.69
N GLY A 186 16.19 -12.49 31.87
CA GLY A 186 16.25 -12.66 30.42
C GLY A 186 15.40 -11.64 29.63
N SER A 187 14.64 -10.78 30.32
CA SER A 187 14.00 -9.60 29.69
C SER A 187 15.04 -8.47 29.51
N HIS A 188 14.58 -7.36 28.94
CA HIS A 188 15.41 -6.16 28.73
C HIS A 188 14.67 -4.92 29.20
N ALA A 189 15.40 -3.98 29.81
CA ALA A 189 14.92 -2.64 30.10
C ALA A 189 15.11 -1.76 28.85
N ILE A 190 13.99 -1.37 28.23
CA ILE A 190 13.98 -0.56 27.01
C ILE A 190 13.85 0.92 27.41
N SER A 191 14.77 1.78 26.94
CA SER A 191 14.74 3.22 27.24
C SER A 191 15.01 4.05 25.98
N GLY A 192 14.12 5.01 25.73
CA GLY A 192 14.20 5.94 24.58
C GLY A 192 12.83 6.46 24.18
N THR A 193 12.83 7.35 23.19
CA THR A 193 11.60 7.96 22.66
C THR A 193 11.46 7.64 21.18
N LYS A 194 10.28 7.17 20.80
CA LYS A 194 9.88 6.91 19.42
C LYS A 194 8.79 7.90 19.00
N ILE A 195 8.90 8.42 17.77
CA ILE A 195 7.93 9.40 17.25
C ILE A 195 7.22 8.86 16.00
N PHE A 196 6.10 9.48 15.66
CA PHE A 196 5.25 9.10 14.53
C PHE A 196 4.73 7.66 14.62
N ILE A 197 4.47 7.18 15.84
CA ILE A 197 3.99 5.82 16.04
C ILE A 197 2.48 5.77 15.84
N SER A 198 2.08 5.25 14.70
CA SER A 198 0.66 5.00 14.41
C SER A 198 0.10 3.96 15.38
N ALA A 199 -1.09 4.24 15.92
CA ALA A 199 -1.75 3.41 16.91
C ALA A 199 -0.88 3.11 18.16
N GLY A 200 0.06 4.02 18.52
CA GLY A 200 0.93 3.83 19.68
C GLY A 200 0.17 3.84 21.01
N GLU A 201 -0.92 4.59 21.10
CA GLU A 201 -1.88 4.59 22.20
C GLU A 201 -3.28 4.79 21.63
N HIS A 202 -4.27 4.05 22.12
CA HIS A 202 -5.68 4.14 21.74
C HIS A 202 -6.57 3.33 22.69
N ASP A 203 -7.89 3.46 22.54
CA ASP A 203 -8.92 2.83 23.38
C ASP A 203 -9.67 1.67 22.69
N LEU A 204 -9.17 1.14 21.58
CA LEU A 204 -9.86 0.12 20.77
C LEU A 204 -9.67 -1.31 21.31
N SER A 205 -8.54 -1.59 21.97
CA SER A 205 -8.16 -2.93 22.42
C SER A 205 -7.71 -2.94 23.89
N GLU A 206 -7.68 -4.12 24.49
CA GLU A 206 -7.27 -4.31 25.89
C GLU A 206 -5.78 -4.07 26.11
N ASN A 207 -4.95 -4.40 25.12
CA ASN A 207 -3.50 -4.24 25.17
C ASN A 207 -2.92 -3.84 23.81
N ILE A 208 -1.75 -3.21 23.83
CA ILE A 208 -1.00 -2.82 22.62
C ILE A 208 0.39 -3.45 22.72
N VAL A 209 0.77 -4.20 21.70
CA VAL A 209 2.06 -4.88 21.60
C VAL A 209 2.97 -4.07 20.68
N HIS A 210 3.95 -3.35 21.26
CA HIS A 210 4.89 -2.54 20.49
C HIS A 210 6.07 -3.38 20.02
N LEU A 211 6.36 -3.39 18.70
CA LEU A 211 7.59 -3.93 18.15
C LEU A 211 8.62 -2.81 18.05
N VAL A 212 9.61 -2.82 18.94
CA VAL A 212 10.54 -1.70 19.18
C VAL A 212 11.94 -2.03 18.69
N LEU A 213 12.51 -1.20 17.81
CA LEU A 213 13.93 -1.25 17.45
C LEU A 213 14.77 -0.55 18.51
N ALA A 214 15.76 -1.27 19.05
CA ALA A 214 16.70 -0.75 20.06
C ALA A 214 18.09 -1.37 19.89
N LYS A 215 19.10 -0.77 20.53
CA LYS A 215 20.48 -1.26 20.54
C LYS A 215 20.84 -1.87 21.90
N LEU A 216 21.47 -3.03 21.87
CA LEU A 216 22.13 -3.64 23.04
C LEU A 216 23.38 -2.83 23.44
N PRO A 217 23.90 -2.97 24.69
CA PRO A 217 25.05 -2.19 25.16
C PRO A 217 26.30 -2.30 24.26
N ASP A 218 26.65 -3.50 23.82
CA ASP A 218 27.86 -3.77 23.02
C ASP A 218 27.52 -3.99 21.53
N ALA A 219 26.41 -3.42 21.06
CA ALA A 219 25.96 -3.59 19.68
C ALA A 219 26.91 -2.91 18.67
N PRO A 220 27.15 -3.51 17.50
CA PRO A 220 27.88 -2.86 16.42
C PRO A 220 27.28 -1.52 16.02
N ALA A 221 28.11 -0.60 15.51
CA ALA A 221 27.63 0.69 15.00
C ALA A 221 26.72 0.52 13.76
N GLY A 222 25.87 1.50 13.53
CA GLY A 222 24.97 1.56 12.38
C GLY A 222 23.82 0.55 12.46
N THR A 223 23.30 0.17 11.31
CA THR A 223 22.13 -0.72 11.18
C THR A 223 22.40 -2.17 11.62
N LYS A 224 23.67 -2.59 11.60
CA LYS A 224 24.08 -3.94 12.00
C LYS A 224 23.97 -4.20 13.52
N GLY A 225 23.77 -3.15 14.34
CA GLY A 225 23.62 -3.28 15.78
C GLY A 225 22.19 -3.16 16.28
N ILE A 226 21.21 -3.17 15.39
CA ILE A 226 19.79 -3.01 15.76
C ILE A 226 19.17 -4.37 16.07
N SER A 227 18.52 -4.46 17.23
CA SER A 227 17.72 -5.60 17.69
C SER A 227 16.24 -5.24 17.75
N LEU A 228 15.34 -6.24 17.73
CA LEU A 228 13.91 -6.07 17.80
C LEU A 228 13.34 -6.63 19.10
N PHE A 229 12.44 -5.88 19.73
CA PHE A 229 11.84 -6.26 21.02
C PHE A 229 10.34 -6.17 20.98
N ILE A 230 9.65 -7.13 21.60
CA ILE A 230 8.24 -7.04 22.00
C ILE A 230 8.19 -6.25 23.30
N VAL A 231 7.46 -5.15 23.31
CA VAL A 231 7.26 -4.30 24.51
C VAL A 231 5.76 -4.06 24.65
N PRO A 232 5.04 -4.87 25.43
CA PRO A 232 3.60 -4.69 25.60
C PRO A 232 3.28 -3.49 26.50
N LYS A 233 2.17 -2.81 26.25
CA LYS A 233 1.65 -1.71 27.07
C LYS A 233 1.31 -2.17 28.49
N PHE A 234 0.71 -3.35 28.60
CA PHE A 234 0.52 -4.08 29.86
C PHE A 234 1.24 -5.42 29.77
N LEU A 235 2.01 -5.74 30.81
CA LEU A 235 2.70 -7.02 30.89
C LEU A 235 1.68 -8.15 31.01
N PRO A 236 1.80 -9.25 30.26
CA PRO A 236 0.97 -10.43 30.47
C PRO A 236 1.20 -11.01 31.86
N ASP A 237 0.12 -11.43 32.55
CA ASP A 237 0.22 -12.21 33.78
C ASP A 237 0.63 -13.67 33.50
N ALA A 238 0.66 -14.52 34.55
CA ALA A 238 1.06 -15.92 34.44
C ALA A 238 0.09 -16.75 33.57
N GLU A 239 -1.16 -16.34 33.48
CA GLU A 239 -2.22 -16.93 32.66
C GLU A 239 -2.28 -16.31 31.25
N GLY A 240 -1.41 -15.34 30.94
CA GLY A 240 -1.36 -14.63 29.67
C GLY A 240 -2.44 -13.56 29.49
N ASN A 241 -3.12 -13.13 30.57
CA ASN A 241 -4.09 -12.02 30.54
C ASN A 241 -3.38 -10.68 30.71
N VAL A 242 -4.14 -9.59 30.62
CA VAL A 242 -3.66 -8.22 30.88
C VAL A 242 -3.28 -8.08 32.35
N GLY A 243 -1.99 -7.90 32.64
CA GLY A 243 -1.45 -7.74 33.97
C GLY A 243 -1.04 -6.31 34.29
N ALA A 244 0.14 -6.14 34.91
CA ALA A 244 0.64 -4.83 35.35
C ALA A 244 0.94 -3.88 34.20
N ARG A 245 0.75 -2.57 34.40
CA ARG A 245 1.18 -1.53 33.47
C ARG A 245 2.69 -1.56 33.30
N ASN A 246 3.14 -1.61 32.04
CA ASN A 246 4.56 -1.49 31.71
C ASN A 246 4.98 -0.01 31.71
N ALA A 247 6.28 0.26 31.80
CA ALA A 247 6.85 1.62 31.76
C ALA A 247 6.89 2.21 30.33
N VAL A 248 5.73 2.16 29.67
CA VAL A 248 5.47 2.72 28.33
C VAL A 248 4.39 3.79 28.46
N SER A 249 4.65 4.99 27.94
CA SER A 249 3.70 6.09 27.98
C SER A 249 3.61 6.82 26.64
N CYS A 250 2.41 7.32 26.34
CA CYS A 250 2.21 8.26 25.24
C CYS A 250 2.47 9.67 25.78
N GLY A 251 3.44 10.38 25.17
CA GLY A 251 3.79 11.75 25.57
C GLY A 251 2.94 12.80 24.88
N SER A 252 2.50 12.54 23.65
CA SER A 252 1.64 13.40 22.83
C SER A 252 1.15 12.66 21.60
N ILE A 253 0.18 13.26 20.90
CA ILE A 253 -0.20 12.88 19.53
C ILE A 253 0.10 14.03 18.57
N GLU A 254 0.32 13.68 17.30
CA GLU A 254 0.63 14.65 16.25
C GLU A 254 -0.65 15.29 15.69
N HIS A 255 -0.60 16.62 15.47
CA HIS A 255 -1.63 17.38 14.75
C HIS A 255 -1.34 17.35 13.26
N LYS A 256 -2.01 16.47 12.53
CA LYS A 256 -1.68 16.14 11.15
C LYS A 256 -2.53 16.88 10.11
N MET A 257 -2.03 16.96 8.89
CA MET A 257 -2.76 17.43 7.71
C MET A 257 -3.97 16.54 7.39
N GLY A 258 -3.79 15.22 7.41
CA GLY A 258 -4.79 14.20 7.10
C GLY A 258 -4.71 13.01 8.04
N ILE A 259 -5.51 11.98 7.79
CA ILE A 259 -5.67 10.79 8.63
C ILE A 259 -5.80 11.15 10.13
N LYS A 260 -6.60 12.18 10.42
CA LYS A 260 -6.67 12.76 11.77
C LYS A 260 -7.28 11.81 12.80
N ALA A 261 -8.12 10.89 12.35
CA ALA A 261 -8.74 9.86 13.18
C ALA A 261 -7.83 8.65 13.47
N SER A 262 -6.61 8.61 12.88
CA SER A 262 -5.58 7.64 13.23
C SER A 262 -4.61 8.28 14.22
N ALA A 263 -4.52 7.76 15.44
CA ALA A 263 -3.58 8.27 16.45
C ALA A 263 -2.13 8.07 15.97
N THR A 264 -1.35 9.13 15.99
CA THR A 264 0.08 9.12 15.66
C THR A 264 0.84 9.67 16.86
N CYS A 265 1.53 8.81 17.58
CA CYS A 265 1.97 9.05 18.95
C CYS A 265 3.47 9.29 19.06
N VAL A 266 3.84 10.07 20.07
CA VAL A 266 5.19 10.07 20.66
C VAL A 266 5.19 9.07 21.81
N MET A 267 5.96 7.99 21.70
CA MET A 267 6.01 6.92 22.67
C MET A 267 7.31 6.98 23.48
N ASN A 268 7.18 7.05 24.82
CA ASN A 268 8.31 7.05 25.75
C ASN A 268 8.42 5.67 26.42
N PHE A 269 9.63 5.15 26.45
CA PHE A 269 10.01 3.91 27.08
C PHE A 269 11.00 4.25 28.20
N ASP A 270 10.60 4.09 29.46
CA ASP A 270 11.35 4.50 30.65
C ASP A 270 11.81 3.28 31.46
N GLY A 271 12.69 2.46 30.86
CA GLY A 271 13.06 1.17 31.42
C GLY A 271 11.96 0.11 31.22
N ALA A 272 11.15 0.26 30.19
CA ALA A 272 10.05 -0.65 29.88
C ALA A 272 10.55 -2.08 29.66
N THR A 273 9.86 -3.07 30.26
CA THR A 273 10.18 -4.47 30.06
C THR A 273 9.90 -4.89 28.63
N GLY A 274 10.92 -5.41 27.94
CA GLY A 274 10.87 -5.88 26.58
C GLY A 274 11.51 -7.25 26.40
N TYR A 275 11.07 -7.98 25.38
CA TYR A 275 11.52 -9.34 25.08
C TYR A 275 12.08 -9.39 23.67
N LEU A 276 13.32 -9.88 23.53
CA LEU A 276 14.02 -9.97 22.24
C LEU A 276 13.27 -10.89 21.26
N ILE A 277 13.08 -10.44 20.02
CA ILE A 277 12.60 -11.26 18.90
C ILE A 277 13.81 -11.65 18.02
N GLY A 278 13.92 -12.92 17.71
CA GLY A 278 15.02 -13.46 16.89
C GLY A 278 16.37 -13.35 17.57
N GLU A 279 17.42 -13.18 16.77
CA GLU A 279 18.80 -13.09 17.27
C GLU A 279 19.21 -11.63 17.59
N PRO A 280 20.12 -11.42 18.55
CA PRO A 280 20.73 -10.11 18.77
C PRO A 280 21.31 -9.51 17.47
N ASN A 281 21.12 -8.21 17.27
CA ASN A 281 21.63 -7.47 16.13
C ASN A 281 21.05 -7.87 14.76
N LYS A 282 19.93 -8.63 14.75
CA LYS A 282 19.17 -9.00 13.54
C LYS A 282 17.79 -8.33 13.46
N GLY A 283 17.56 -7.33 14.31
CA GLY A 283 16.25 -6.71 14.45
C GLY A 283 15.70 -6.06 13.19
N LEU A 284 16.53 -5.47 12.33
CA LEU A 284 16.09 -4.96 11.04
C LEU A 284 15.62 -6.08 10.11
N HIS A 285 16.31 -7.22 10.09
CA HIS A 285 15.87 -8.37 9.29
C HIS A 285 14.47 -8.84 9.73
N CYS A 286 14.23 -8.96 11.02
CA CYS A 286 12.93 -9.34 11.56
C CYS A 286 11.86 -8.27 11.27
N MET A 287 12.21 -7.00 11.39
CA MET A 287 11.29 -5.88 11.13
C MET A 287 10.93 -5.74 9.63
N PHE A 288 11.81 -6.14 8.72
CA PHE A 288 11.51 -6.10 7.28
C PHE A 288 10.32 -6.98 6.90
N THR A 289 10.03 -8.05 7.63
CA THR A 289 8.82 -8.86 7.44
C THR A 289 7.56 -7.98 7.59
N MET A 290 7.47 -7.18 8.67
CA MET A 290 6.39 -6.23 8.87
C MET A 290 6.43 -5.09 7.84
N MET A 291 7.61 -4.52 7.57
CA MET A 291 7.77 -3.38 6.66
C MET A 291 7.39 -3.70 5.21
N ASN A 292 7.64 -4.91 4.71
CA ASN A 292 7.28 -5.28 3.35
C ASN A 292 5.75 -5.37 3.19
N HIS A 293 5.05 -5.92 4.18
CA HIS A 293 3.58 -5.87 4.22
C HIS A 293 3.06 -4.44 4.31
N ALA A 294 3.66 -3.60 5.17
CA ALA A 294 3.30 -2.19 5.32
C ALA A 294 3.52 -1.39 4.02
N ARG A 295 4.59 -1.66 3.26
CA ARG A 295 4.86 -0.99 1.97
C ARG A 295 3.80 -1.28 0.92
N LEU A 296 3.37 -2.56 0.79
CA LEU A 296 2.28 -2.90 -0.10
C LEU A 296 0.97 -2.26 0.36
N GLY A 297 0.66 -2.34 1.66
CA GLY A 297 -0.49 -1.66 2.26
C GLY A 297 -0.48 -0.14 2.04
N THR A 298 0.70 0.50 2.09
CA THR A 298 0.84 1.93 1.80
C THR A 298 0.58 2.23 0.32
N GLY A 299 1.08 1.40 -0.60
CA GLY A 299 0.72 1.50 -2.03
C GLY A 299 -0.80 1.44 -2.24
N MET A 300 -1.45 0.51 -1.54
CA MET A 300 -2.92 0.36 -1.56
C MET A 300 -3.65 1.63 -1.11
N GLN A 301 -3.12 2.43 -0.18
CA GLN A 301 -3.77 3.68 0.23
C GLN A 301 -3.94 4.66 -0.93
N GLY A 302 -2.98 4.71 -1.86
CA GLY A 302 -3.11 5.50 -3.09
C GLY A 302 -4.27 5.03 -3.97
N LEU A 303 -4.43 3.72 -4.15
CA LEU A 303 -5.56 3.11 -4.86
C LEU A 303 -6.88 3.37 -4.13
N CYS A 304 -6.93 3.11 -2.82
CA CYS A 304 -8.14 3.21 -2.00
C CYS A 304 -8.76 4.61 -2.04
N LEU A 305 -7.94 5.63 -1.75
CA LEU A 305 -8.37 7.02 -1.76
C LEU A 305 -8.66 7.53 -3.18
N GLY A 306 -7.89 7.04 -4.16
CA GLY A 306 -8.14 7.28 -5.57
C GLY A 306 -9.50 6.74 -6.02
N GLU A 307 -9.89 5.55 -5.58
CA GLU A 307 -11.17 4.92 -5.91
C GLU A 307 -12.36 5.74 -5.38
N THR A 308 -12.32 6.11 -4.10
CA THR A 308 -13.37 6.94 -3.49
C THR A 308 -13.46 8.30 -4.17
N SER A 309 -12.32 8.91 -4.50
CA SER A 309 -12.25 10.17 -5.24
C SER A 309 -12.86 10.05 -6.64
N TYR A 310 -12.55 8.99 -7.35
CA TYR A 310 -13.08 8.72 -8.69
C TYR A 310 -14.58 8.54 -8.69
N GLN A 311 -15.12 7.73 -7.78
CA GLN A 311 -16.56 7.50 -7.67
C GLN A 311 -17.32 8.82 -7.41
N GLY A 312 -16.81 9.65 -6.49
CA GLY A 312 -17.35 10.98 -6.22
C GLY A 312 -17.31 11.87 -7.46
N ALA A 313 -16.17 11.93 -8.15
CA ALA A 313 -15.97 12.74 -9.34
C ALA A 313 -16.90 12.34 -10.50
N VAL A 314 -17.10 11.05 -10.74
CA VAL A 314 -18.03 10.55 -11.78
C VAL A 314 -19.47 10.97 -11.47
N ARG A 315 -19.92 10.78 -10.21
CA ARG A 315 -21.27 11.18 -9.79
C ARG A 315 -21.48 12.67 -10.00
N TYR A 316 -20.58 13.49 -9.46
CA TYR A 316 -20.64 14.94 -9.59
C TYR A 316 -20.65 15.40 -11.05
N ALA A 317 -19.77 14.81 -11.90
CA ALA A 317 -19.69 15.18 -13.32
C ALA A 317 -20.95 14.86 -14.12
N ARG A 318 -21.74 13.85 -13.71
CA ARG A 318 -23.03 13.50 -14.32
C ARG A 318 -24.17 14.46 -13.92
N GLU A 319 -24.09 15.02 -12.72
CA GLU A 319 -25.14 15.84 -12.13
C GLU A 319 -24.91 17.34 -12.35
N ARG A 320 -23.64 17.79 -12.28
CA ARG A 320 -23.27 19.21 -12.39
C ARG A 320 -23.49 19.72 -13.80
N LEU A 321 -24.34 20.73 -13.94
CA LEU A 321 -24.61 21.38 -15.22
C LEU A 321 -23.76 22.65 -15.34
N GLN A 322 -22.94 22.75 -16.41
CA GLN A 322 -22.18 23.95 -16.75
C GLN A 322 -21.85 23.97 -18.25
N MET A 323 -22.09 25.10 -18.91
CA MET A 323 -21.82 25.34 -20.33
C MET A 323 -22.57 24.36 -21.26
N ARG A 324 -22.29 24.46 -22.56
CA ARG A 324 -22.74 23.51 -23.60
C ARG A 324 -21.55 22.83 -24.21
N SER A 325 -21.75 21.60 -24.64
CA SER A 325 -20.71 20.88 -25.42
C SER A 325 -20.35 21.67 -26.69
N LEU A 326 -19.08 21.66 -27.06
CA LEU A 326 -18.60 22.29 -28.30
C LEU A 326 -19.22 21.69 -29.56
N THR A 327 -19.79 20.49 -29.49
CA THR A 327 -20.45 19.78 -30.58
C THR A 327 -21.98 19.91 -30.51
N GLY A 328 -22.46 20.95 -29.85
CA GLY A 328 -23.88 21.23 -29.62
C GLY A 328 -24.46 20.63 -28.34
N PRO A 329 -25.65 21.11 -27.89
CA PRO A 329 -26.27 20.66 -26.64
C PRO A 329 -26.47 19.15 -26.56
N LYS A 330 -26.09 18.55 -25.41
CA LYS A 330 -26.28 17.12 -25.13
C LYS A 330 -27.48 16.84 -24.21
N ALA A 331 -27.91 17.88 -23.50
CA ALA A 331 -29.16 17.90 -22.72
C ALA A 331 -29.95 19.17 -23.07
N PRO A 332 -30.59 19.20 -24.24
CA PRO A 332 -31.25 20.43 -24.76
C PRO A 332 -32.40 20.93 -23.89
N ASP A 333 -33.04 20.04 -23.17
CA ASP A 333 -34.11 20.28 -22.20
C ASP A 333 -33.63 20.89 -20.86
N LYS A 334 -32.33 20.91 -20.61
CA LYS A 334 -31.72 21.48 -19.40
C LYS A 334 -31.06 22.83 -19.68
N PRO A 335 -30.86 23.70 -18.65
CA PRO A 335 -30.25 25.03 -18.83
C PRO A 335 -28.77 24.96 -19.26
N ALA A 336 -28.07 23.86 -18.99
CA ALA A 336 -26.71 23.58 -19.42
C ALA A 336 -26.49 22.05 -19.58
N ASP A 337 -25.38 21.65 -20.14
CA ASP A 337 -25.03 20.23 -20.23
C ASP A 337 -24.37 19.74 -18.93
N PRO A 338 -24.48 18.45 -18.58
CA PRO A 338 -23.64 17.83 -17.54
C PRO A 338 -22.15 17.96 -17.90
N ILE A 339 -21.31 18.29 -16.92
CA ILE A 339 -19.89 18.56 -17.20
C ILE A 339 -19.12 17.33 -17.72
N ILE A 340 -19.64 16.13 -17.54
CA ILE A 340 -19.05 14.88 -18.07
C ILE A 340 -18.97 14.87 -19.62
N VAL A 341 -19.71 15.75 -20.31
CA VAL A 341 -19.65 15.83 -21.78
C VAL A 341 -18.40 16.58 -22.29
N HIS A 342 -17.74 17.35 -21.42
CA HIS A 342 -16.57 18.15 -21.80
C HIS A 342 -15.30 17.33 -21.90
N PRO A 343 -14.49 17.48 -22.96
CA PRO A 343 -13.31 16.68 -23.18
C PRO A 343 -12.29 16.71 -22.05
N ASP A 344 -12.08 17.86 -21.39
CA ASP A 344 -11.12 17.95 -20.29
C ASP A 344 -11.62 17.21 -19.03
N VAL A 345 -12.91 17.30 -18.71
CA VAL A 345 -13.51 16.52 -17.60
C VAL A 345 -13.36 15.02 -17.89
N ARG A 346 -13.61 14.59 -19.14
CA ARG A 346 -13.41 13.19 -19.53
C ARG A 346 -11.95 12.76 -19.44
N ARG A 347 -10.99 13.63 -19.83
CA ARG A 347 -9.57 13.38 -19.66
C ARG A 347 -9.22 13.12 -18.19
N MET A 348 -9.72 13.95 -17.27
CA MET A 348 -9.52 13.78 -15.82
C MET A 348 -10.11 12.45 -15.34
N LEU A 349 -11.37 12.17 -15.65
CA LEU A 349 -12.05 10.94 -15.23
C LEU A 349 -11.39 9.67 -15.80
N LEU A 350 -10.96 9.69 -17.07
CA LEU A 350 -10.25 8.57 -17.69
C LEU A 350 -8.85 8.37 -17.09
N THR A 351 -8.15 9.45 -16.74
CA THR A 351 -6.87 9.36 -16.02
C THR A 351 -7.05 8.68 -14.66
N MET A 352 -8.07 9.11 -13.90
CA MET A 352 -8.40 8.52 -12.60
C MET A 352 -8.75 7.03 -12.73
N LYS A 353 -9.62 6.69 -13.69
CA LYS A 353 -10.04 5.32 -13.96
C LYS A 353 -8.86 4.43 -14.36
N ALA A 354 -8.03 4.91 -15.29
CA ALA A 354 -6.89 4.15 -15.80
C ALA A 354 -5.84 3.87 -14.70
N PHE A 355 -5.58 4.81 -13.82
CA PHE A 355 -4.67 4.56 -12.70
C PHE A 355 -5.29 3.64 -11.64
N ASN A 356 -6.55 3.85 -11.24
CA ASN A 356 -7.18 3.01 -10.23
C ASN A 356 -7.25 1.54 -10.67
N GLU A 357 -7.76 1.26 -11.85
CA GLU A 357 -7.91 -0.11 -12.35
C GLU A 357 -6.55 -0.77 -12.65
N GLY A 358 -5.59 -0.03 -13.20
CA GLY A 358 -4.24 -0.51 -13.42
C GLY A 358 -3.49 -0.80 -12.12
N ASN A 359 -3.59 0.07 -11.13
CA ASN A 359 -3.01 -0.12 -9.79
C ASN A 359 -3.65 -1.29 -9.06
N ARG A 360 -4.97 -1.49 -9.19
CA ARG A 360 -5.68 -2.66 -8.64
C ARG A 360 -5.13 -3.95 -9.24
N ALA A 361 -4.94 -3.99 -10.56
CA ALA A 361 -4.36 -5.17 -11.22
C ALA A 361 -2.92 -5.44 -10.75
N LEU A 362 -2.08 -4.42 -10.61
CA LEU A 362 -0.74 -4.54 -10.02
C LEU A 362 -0.78 -5.07 -8.59
N ALA A 363 -1.64 -4.53 -7.74
CA ALA A 363 -1.78 -4.94 -6.35
C ALA A 363 -2.26 -6.39 -6.22
N TYR A 364 -3.24 -6.81 -7.02
CA TYR A 364 -3.78 -8.17 -6.98
C TYR A 364 -2.79 -9.21 -7.51
N PHE A 365 -2.05 -8.87 -8.57
CA PHE A 365 -0.94 -9.72 -9.01
C PHE A 365 0.13 -9.88 -7.92
N THR A 366 0.47 -8.79 -7.24
CA THR A 366 1.45 -8.83 -6.14
C THR A 366 0.93 -9.64 -4.95
N ALA A 367 -0.37 -9.57 -4.67
CA ALA A 367 -1.03 -10.40 -3.65
C ALA A 367 -0.97 -11.90 -3.99
N GLN A 368 -1.19 -12.27 -5.25
CA GLN A 368 -1.06 -13.65 -5.72
C GLN A 368 0.39 -14.18 -5.61
N LEU A 369 1.39 -13.30 -5.79
CA LEU A 369 2.80 -13.65 -5.56
C LEU A 369 3.07 -13.91 -4.07
N LEU A 370 2.46 -13.14 -3.14
CA LEU A 370 2.55 -13.40 -1.71
C LEU A 370 2.01 -14.79 -1.34
N ASP A 371 0.85 -15.15 -1.86
CA ASP A 371 0.31 -16.50 -1.64
C ASP A 371 1.24 -17.58 -2.17
N THR A 372 1.82 -17.33 -3.34
CA THR A 372 2.78 -18.27 -3.97
C THR A 372 4.03 -18.45 -3.12
N GLU A 373 4.61 -17.35 -2.62
CA GLU A 373 5.80 -17.38 -1.76
C GLU A 373 5.56 -18.18 -0.48
N HIS A 374 4.36 -18.03 0.12
CA HIS A 374 4.04 -18.67 1.39
C HIS A 374 3.54 -20.10 1.26
N LEU A 375 2.72 -20.41 0.26
CA LEU A 375 1.96 -21.66 0.18
C LEU A 375 2.53 -22.68 -0.80
N SER A 376 3.29 -22.27 -1.84
CA SER A 376 3.78 -23.22 -2.84
C SER A 376 4.72 -24.25 -2.22
N GLN A 377 4.56 -25.52 -2.59
CA GLN A 377 5.46 -26.60 -2.18
C GLN A 377 6.74 -26.65 -3.05
N ASP A 378 6.72 -26.03 -4.24
CA ASP A 378 7.91 -25.92 -5.12
C ASP A 378 8.81 -24.76 -4.67
N ALA A 379 10.01 -25.12 -4.19
CA ALA A 379 11.00 -24.14 -3.74
C ALA A 379 11.43 -23.15 -4.85
N ALA A 380 11.53 -23.62 -6.09
CA ALA A 380 11.89 -22.76 -7.22
C ALA A 380 10.75 -21.78 -7.57
N GLU A 381 9.50 -22.18 -7.39
CA GLU A 381 8.36 -21.30 -7.55
C GLU A 381 8.30 -20.24 -6.45
N ARG A 382 8.54 -20.62 -5.18
CA ARG A 382 8.67 -19.67 -4.06
C ARG A 382 9.76 -18.64 -4.31
N GLU A 383 10.96 -19.08 -4.74
CA GLU A 383 12.07 -18.16 -5.05
C GLU A 383 11.68 -17.17 -6.17
N ARG A 384 11.05 -17.65 -7.24
CA ARG A 384 10.58 -16.77 -8.34
C ARG A 384 9.55 -15.75 -7.86
N ALA A 385 8.62 -16.17 -7.01
CA ALA A 385 7.63 -15.26 -6.42
C ALA A 385 8.27 -14.21 -5.51
N ALA A 386 9.20 -14.61 -4.65
CA ALA A 386 9.97 -13.71 -3.79
C ALA A 386 10.79 -12.69 -4.60
N ASP A 387 11.45 -13.12 -5.67
CA ASP A 387 12.21 -12.23 -6.56
C ASP A 387 11.30 -11.17 -7.22
N LEU A 388 10.12 -11.58 -7.72
CA LEU A 388 9.13 -10.65 -8.30
C LEU A 388 8.55 -9.71 -7.25
N LEU A 389 8.23 -10.19 -6.06
CA LEU A 389 7.79 -9.36 -4.92
C LEU A 389 8.83 -8.32 -4.55
N ALA A 390 10.10 -8.74 -4.41
CA ALA A 390 11.20 -7.84 -4.09
C ALA A 390 11.37 -6.73 -5.14
N PHE A 391 11.13 -7.04 -6.42
CA PHE A 391 11.17 -6.07 -7.51
C PHE A 391 9.96 -5.14 -7.53
N LEU A 392 8.75 -5.68 -7.37
CA LEU A 392 7.49 -4.93 -7.50
C LEU A 392 7.15 -4.07 -6.27
N THR A 393 7.59 -4.46 -5.07
CA THR A 393 7.23 -3.76 -3.82
C THR A 393 7.57 -2.25 -3.85
N PRO A 394 8.77 -1.78 -4.26
CA PRO A 394 9.06 -0.36 -4.39
C PRO A 394 8.17 0.34 -5.42
N ILE A 395 7.83 -0.34 -6.52
CA ILE A 395 6.92 0.19 -7.55
C ILE A 395 5.51 0.31 -6.97
N CYS A 396 4.99 -0.73 -6.34
CA CYS A 396 3.68 -0.69 -5.68
C CYS A 396 3.61 0.48 -4.69
N LYS A 397 4.61 0.60 -3.78
CA LYS A 397 4.59 1.65 -2.77
C LYS A 397 4.67 3.05 -3.39
N ALA A 398 5.65 3.33 -4.23
CA ALA A 398 5.91 4.68 -4.68
C ALA A 398 5.03 5.09 -5.87
N PHE A 399 4.93 4.26 -6.91
CA PHE A 399 4.13 4.62 -8.08
C PHE A 399 2.63 4.69 -7.78
N MET A 400 2.09 3.75 -6.99
CA MET A 400 0.67 3.78 -6.64
C MET A 400 0.33 4.97 -5.75
N THR A 401 1.24 5.42 -4.87
CA THR A 401 1.00 6.60 -4.03
C THR A 401 1.16 7.92 -4.80
N GLU A 402 2.10 8.01 -5.77
CA GLU A 402 2.20 9.16 -6.69
C GLU A 402 0.95 9.30 -7.56
N THR A 403 0.55 8.21 -8.20
CA THR A 403 -0.65 8.23 -9.05
C THR A 403 -1.93 8.38 -8.25
N GLY A 404 -2.00 7.84 -7.03
CA GLY A 404 -3.11 8.05 -6.10
C GLY A 404 -3.27 9.51 -5.70
N GLN A 405 -2.16 10.21 -5.44
CA GLN A 405 -2.17 11.64 -5.17
C GLN A 405 -2.63 12.44 -6.40
N GLU A 406 -2.19 12.08 -7.62
CA GLU A 406 -2.69 12.68 -8.86
C GLU A 406 -4.20 12.46 -9.00
N VAL A 407 -4.69 11.25 -8.76
CA VAL A 407 -6.10 10.89 -8.85
C VAL A 407 -6.95 11.69 -7.86
N THR A 408 -6.53 11.80 -6.60
CA THR A 408 -7.29 12.57 -5.59
C THR A 408 -7.34 14.07 -5.92
N ASN A 409 -6.25 14.64 -6.44
CA ASN A 409 -6.22 16.03 -6.93
C ASN A 409 -7.15 16.23 -8.14
N LEU A 410 -7.18 15.30 -9.10
CA LEU A 410 -8.08 15.36 -10.25
C LEU A 410 -9.54 15.27 -9.82
N GLY A 411 -9.87 14.44 -8.84
CA GLY A 411 -11.21 14.36 -8.28
C GLY A 411 -11.66 15.68 -7.67
N MET A 412 -10.81 16.31 -6.87
CA MET A 412 -11.06 17.65 -6.33
C MET A 412 -11.24 18.69 -7.46
N GLN A 413 -10.41 18.61 -8.52
CA GLN A 413 -10.48 19.49 -9.69
C GLN A 413 -11.80 19.35 -10.44
N VAL A 414 -12.33 18.13 -10.61
CA VAL A 414 -13.64 17.88 -11.25
C VAL A 414 -14.78 18.59 -10.51
N TYR A 415 -14.70 18.66 -9.16
CA TYR A 415 -15.67 19.39 -8.35
C TYR A 415 -15.55 20.92 -8.45
N GLY A 416 -14.45 21.45 -9.01
CA GLY A 416 -14.18 22.89 -9.05
C GLY A 416 -14.13 23.49 -7.64
N GLY A 417 -14.73 24.67 -7.43
CA GLY A 417 -14.78 25.31 -6.12
C GLY A 417 -15.40 24.47 -5.01
N HIS A 418 -16.38 23.63 -5.32
CA HIS A 418 -16.95 22.68 -4.36
C HIS A 418 -15.92 21.67 -3.86
N GLY A 419 -14.97 21.23 -4.68
CA GLY A 419 -13.94 20.26 -4.26
C GLY A 419 -12.99 20.79 -3.19
N TYR A 420 -12.87 22.12 -3.07
CA TYR A 420 -12.03 22.78 -2.09
C TYR A 420 -12.72 22.99 -0.73
N ILE A 421 -14.04 22.83 -0.69
CA ILE A 421 -14.87 23.04 0.50
C ILE A 421 -15.03 21.73 1.28
N ARG A 422 -14.84 21.79 2.61
CA ARG A 422 -14.86 20.61 3.52
C ARG A 422 -16.17 19.81 3.42
N GLU A 423 -17.30 20.48 3.25
CA GLU A 423 -18.63 19.87 3.18
C GLU A 423 -18.78 18.88 2.03
N TRP A 424 -17.97 19.01 0.98
CA TRP A 424 -18.00 18.12 -0.17
C TRP A 424 -17.07 16.90 -0.01
N GLY A 425 -16.13 16.93 0.94
CA GLY A 425 -15.28 15.80 1.34
C GLY A 425 -14.16 15.41 0.36
N MET A 426 -13.99 16.10 -0.76
CA MET A 426 -12.94 15.79 -1.74
C MET A 426 -11.56 16.24 -1.25
N GLU A 427 -11.50 17.35 -0.52
CA GLU A 427 -10.26 17.88 0.03
C GLU A 427 -9.63 16.94 1.06
N GLN A 428 -10.47 16.22 1.85
CA GLN A 428 -10.01 15.22 2.81
C GLN A 428 -9.24 14.10 2.12
N LEU A 429 -9.73 13.61 0.97
CA LEU A 429 -9.07 12.54 0.22
C LEU A 429 -7.67 12.95 -0.26
N VAL A 430 -7.49 14.22 -0.65
CA VAL A 430 -6.18 14.78 -1.01
C VAL A 430 -5.25 14.85 0.20
N ARG A 431 -5.76 15.30 1.37
CA ARG A 431 -4.99 15.40 2.61
C ARG A 431 -4.56 14.02 3.13
N ASP A 432 -5.48 13.09 3.13
CA ASP A 432 -5.24 11.73 3.64
C ASP A 432 -4.28 10.96 2.74
N CYS A 433 -4.32 11.17 1.41
CA CYS A 433 -3.44 10.49 0.47
C CYS A 433 -1.98 10.95 0.58
N ARG A 434 -1.75 12.22 0.93
CA ARG A 434 -0.41 12.84 0.85
C ARG A 434 0.65 12.16 1.72
N ILE A 435 0.28 11.66 2.90
CA ILE A 435 1.21 11.01 3.81
C ILE A 435 1.81 9.73 3.22
N ALA A 436 1.07 9.02 2.37
CA ALA A 436 1.50 7.76 1.78
C ALA A 436 2.78 7.90 0.92
N GLN A 437 3.09 9.09 0.40
CA GLN A 437 4.33 9.37 -0.32
C GLN A 437 5.53 9.57 0.62
N ILE A 438 5.29 9.83 1.92
CA ILE A 438 6.31 10.24 2.89
C ILE A 438 6.74 9.08 3.78
N TYR A 439 5.81 8.36 4.42
CA TYR A 439 6.14 7.31 5.39
C TYR A 439 6.39 5.94 4.73
N GLU A 440 6.78 4.96 5.55
CA GLU A 440 7.17 3.59 5.11
C GLU A 440 8.33 3.58 4.09
N GLY A 441 9.26 4.54 4.26
CA GLY A 441 10.28 4.92 3.30
C GLY A 441 9.69 5.88 2.26
N THR A 442 10.23 7.09 2.21
CA THR A 442 9.79 8.10 1.23
C THR A 442 9.84 7.54 -0.20
N ASN A 443 9.06 8.09 -1.12
CA ASN A 443 9.07 7.60 -2.50
C ASN A 443 10.45 7.69 -3.15
N GLY A 444 11.26 8.69 -2.80
CA GLY A 444 12.66 8.75 -3.22
C GLY A 444 13.53 7.61 -2.67
N ILE A 445 13.28 7.15 -1.44
CA ILE A 445 13.96 5.98 -0.86
C ILE A 445 13.50 4.69 -1.54
N GLN A 446 12.23 4.55 -1.88
CA GLN A 446 11.74 3.41 -2.68
C GLN A 446 12.38 3.40 -4.07
N ALA A 447 12.53 4.56 -4.71
CA ALA A 447 13.18 4.71 -5.99
C ALA A 447 14.66 4.29 -5.94
N LEU A 448 15.36 4.72 -4.91
CA LEU A 448 16.75 4.34 -4.67
C LEU A 448 16.89 2.84 -4.32
N ASP A 449 15.93 2.28 -3.57
CA ASP A 449 15.87 0.83 -3.30
C ASP A 449 15.65 0.03 -4.60
N LEU A 450 14.71 0.47 -5.44
CA LEU A 450 14.46 -0.18 -6.74
C LEU A 450 15.71 -0.20 -7.61
N LEU A 451 16.23 0.97 -7.95
CA LEU A 451 17.34 1.08 -8.89
C LEU A 451 18.65 0.56 -8.29
N GLY A 452 19.03 1.05 -7.10
CA GLY A 452 20.33 0.74 -6.49
C GLY A 452 20.43 -0.69 -5.99
N ARG A 453 19.46 -1.13 -5.17
CA ARG A 453 19.53 -2.45 -4.50
C ARG A 453 18.90 -3.56 -5.33
N LYS A 454 17.68 -3.36 -5.83
CA LYS A 454 16.92 -4.44 -6.49
C LYS A 454 17.40 -4.67 -7.92
N VAL A 455 17.73 -3.63 -8.66
CA VAL A 455 18.17 -3.75 -10.06
C VAL A 455 19.69 -3.87 -10.15
N LEU A 456 20.43 -2.81 -9.82
CA LEU A 456 21.90 -2.82 -9.97
C LEU A 456 22.57 -3.79 -8.99
N GLY A 457 22.15 -3.81 -7.73
CA GLY A 457 22.71 -4.70 -6.71
C GLY A 457 22.50 -6.18 -6.98
N SER A 458 21.43 -6.55 -7.69
CA SER A 458 21.17 -7.92 -8.16
C SER A 458 21.77 -8.22 -9.55
N GLN A 459 22.59 -7.32 -10.09
CA GLN A 459 23.12 -7.41 -11.46
C GLN A 459 22.01 -7.61 -12.51
N GLY A 460 20.85 -6.99 -12.28
CA GLY A 460 19.67 -7.07 -13.13
C GLY A 460 18.86 -8.36 -13.04
N LYS A 461 19.16 -9.29 -12.11
CA LYS A 461 18.41 -10.57 -11.98
C LYS A 461 16.92 -10.28 -11.75
N LEU A 462 16.59 -9.42 -10.80
CA LEU A 462 15.21 -9.13 -10.43
C LEU A 462 14.44 -8.43 -11.56
N LEU A 463 15.03 -7.46 -12.22
CA LEU A 463 14.44 -6.80 -13.39
C LEU A 463 14.17 -7.81 -14.51
N ARG A 464 15.14 -8.67 -14.82
CA ARG A 464 14.97 -9.70 -15.86
C ARG A 464 13.84 -10.68 -15.53
N GLY A 465 13.56 -10.96 -14.26
CA GLY A 465 12.40 -11.75 -13.86
C GLY A 465 11.09 -11.17 -14.39
N PHE A 466 10.89 -9.87 -14.23
CA PHE A 466 9.66 -9.20 -14.68
C PHE A 466 9.66 -8.89 -16.19
N THR A 467 10.76 -8.36 -16.75
CA THR A 467 10.85 -8.05 -18.19
C THR A 467 10.70 -9.30 -19.07
N LYS A 468 11.05 -10.49 -18.55
CA LYS A 468 10.78 -11.77 -19.23
C LYS A 468 9.28 -12.06 -19.32
N LEU A 469 8.49 -11.79 -18.29
CA LEU A 469 7.02 -11.95 -18.34
C LEU A 469 6.42 -11.01 -19.39
N VAL A 470 6.88 -9.76 -19.41
CA VAL A 470 6.47 -8.78 -20.44
C VAL A 470 6.82 -9.27 -21.83
N HIS A 471 8.06 -9.72 -22.05
CA HIS A 471 8.55 -10.23 -23.33
C HIS A 471 7.72 -11.43 -23.81
N GLN A 472 7.46 -12.41 -22.94
CA GLN A 472 6.66 -13.60 -23.25
C GLN A 472 5.23 -13.23 -23.69
N LEU A 473 4.59 -12.30 -22.97
CA LEU A 473 3.27 -11.80 -23.35
C LEU A 473 3.28 -11.13 -24.71
N CYS A 474 4.24 -10.22 -24.95
CA CYS A 474 4.36 -9.51 -26.22
C CYS A 474 4.65 -10.46 -27.39
N GLN A 475 5.49 -11.48 -27.18
CA GLN A 475 5.80 -12.49 -28.19
C GLN A 475 4.56 -13.33 -28.52
N ALA A 476 3.82 -13.78 -27.52
CA ALA A 476 2.59 -14.57 -27.70
C ALA A 476 1.49 -13.78 -28.43
N GLN A 477 1.46 -12.46 -28.28
CA GLN A 477 0.40 -11.59 -28.81
C GLN A 477 0.85 -10.69 -29.97
N ALA A 478 2.03 -10.93 -30.56
CA ALA A 478 2.62 -10.09 -31.59
C ALA A 478 1.70 -9.87 -32.81
N GLU A 479 0.96 -10.91 -33.20
CA GLU A 479 0.05 -10.87 -34.34
C GLU A 479 -1.43 -10.71 -33.93
N HIS A 480 -1.71 -10.26 -32.70
CA HIS A 480 -3.10 -10.09 -32.26
C HIS A 480 -3.85 -9.09 -33.14
N PRO A 481 -5.01 -9.46 -33.74
CA PRO A 481 -5.64 -8.68 -34.81
C PRO A 481 -5.94 -7.21 -34.45
N GLN A 482 -6.27 -6.94 -33.18
CA GLN A 482 -6.77 -5.64 -32.74
C GLN A 482 -5.84 -4.95 -31.73
N LEU A 483 -4.95 -5.67 -31.04
CA LEU A 483 -4.10 -5.14 -29.97
C LEU A 483 -2.61 -5.09 -30.34
N LYS A 484 -2.23 -5.45 -31.58
CA LYS A 484 -0.82 -5.47 -32.02
C LYS A 484 -0.10 -4.12 -31.83
N GLY A 485 -0.82 -2.99 -31.90
CA GLY A 485 -0.26 -1.66 -31.67
C GLY A 485 0.20 -1.48 -30.22
N GLN A 486 -0.63 -1.85 -29.25
CA GLN A 486 -0.32 -1.81 -27.82
C GLN A 486 0.79 -2.82 -27.47
N VAL A 487 0.75 -4.01 -28.06
CA VAL A 487 1.80 -5.04 -27.93
C VAL A 487 3.16 -4.50 -28.40
N ALA A 488 3.22 -3.86 -29.57
CA ALA A 488 4.45 -3.30 -30.10
C ALA A 488 5.01 -2.15 -29.23
N GLN A 489 4.12 -1.27 -28.73
CA GLN A 489 4.52 -0.20 -27.80
C GLN A 489 5.11 -0.76 -26.50
N LEU A 490 4.45 -1.75 -25.89
CA LEU A 490 4.94 -2.39 -24.67
C LEU A 490 6.28 -3.11 -24.91
N ALA A 491 6.43 -3.82 -26.03
CA ALA A 491 7.67 -4.50 -26.39
C ALA A 491 8.84 -3.52 -26.56
N ALA A 492 8.61 -2.38 -27.22
CA ALA A 492 9.61 -1.32 -27.37
C ALA A 492 10.05 -0.72 -26.02
N LEU A 493 9.09 -0.41 -25.14
CA LEU A 493 9.39 0.12 -23.80
C LEU A 493 10.09 -0.91 -22.91
N ASN A 494 9.76 -2.20 -23.04
CA ASN A 494 10.45 -3.26 -22.33
C ASN A 494 11.94 -3.36 -22.76
N ALA A 495 12.23 -3.19 -24.03
CA ALA A 495 13.62 -3.13 -24.54
C ALA A 495 14.33 -1.87 -24.02
N GLN A 496 13.70 -0.69 -24.13
CA GLN A 496 14.23 0.58 -23.63
C GLN A 496 14.53 0.54 -22.12
N TRP A 497 13.71 -0.17 -21.33
CA TRP A 497 13.95 -0.34 -19.90
C TRP A 497 15.30 -1.02 -19.61
N GLY A 498 15.64 -2.05 -20.37
CA GLY A 498 16.95 -2.71 -20.30
C GLY A 498 18.09 -1.77 -20.70
N GLU A 499 17.93 -0.99 -21.77
CA GLU A 499 18.91 -0.02 -22.25
C GLU A 499 19.19 1.08 -21.22
N LEU A 500 18.14 1.70 -20.66
CA LEU A 500 18.26 2.70 -19.60
C LEU A 500 18.97 2.14 -18.37
N THR A 501 18.62 0.90 -17.96
CA THR A 501 19.29 0.21 -16.84
C THR A 501 20.79 0.06 -17.10
N GLN A 502 21.17 -0.37 -18.29
CA GLN A 502 22.57 -0.52 -18.66
C GLN A 502 23.32 0.82 -18.66
N GLN A 503 22.70 1.86 -19.23
CA GLN A 503 23.28 3.21 -19.27
C GLN A 503 23.56 3.75 -17.88
N VAL A 504 22.57 3.69 -16.96
CA VAL A 504 22.76 4.13 -15.57
C VAL A 504 23.82 3.27 -14.87
N GLY A 505 23.81 1.95 -15.05
CA GLY A 505 24.81 1.06 -14.47
C GLY A 505 26.24 1.39 -14.89
N LEU A 506 26.45 1.69 -16.16
CA LEU A 506 27.77 2.12 -16.69
C LEU A 506 28.19 3.50 -16.17
N ALA A 507 27.25 4.45 -16.08
CA ALA A 507 27.50 5.77 -15.54
C ALA A 507 27.86 5.70 -14.03
N ALA A 508 27.14 4.89 -13.26
CA ALA A 508 27.35 4.67 -11.83
C ALA A 508 28.72 4.10 -11.47
N MET A 509 29.35 3.36 -12.39
CA MET A 509 30.73 2.89 -12.20
C MET A 509 31.75 4.04 -12.12
N LYS A 510 31.42 5.20 -12.69
CA LYS A 510 32.28 6.38 -12.71
C LYS A 510 31.87 7.42 -11.67
N ASN A 511 30.58 7.53 -11.43
CA ASN A 511 29.99 8.47 -10.47
C ASN A 511 28.77 7.84 -9.80
N ALA A 512 28.85 7.56 -8.50
CA ALA A 512 27.76 6.94 -7.72
C ALA A 512 26.50 7.83 -7.67
N ASP A 513 26.60 9.14 -7.81
CA ASP A 513 25.47 10.07 -7.80
C ASP A 513 24.49 9.81 -8.98
N GLU A 514 24.94 9.18 -10.06
CA GLU A 514 24.11 8.81 -11.20
C GLU A 514 22.93 7.88 -10.80
N VAL A 515 23.14 7.02 -9.81
CA VAL A 515 22.05 6.17 -9.27
C VAL A 515 20.97 7.02 -8.60
N GLY A 516 21.39 7.96 -7.77
CA GLY A 516 20.48 8.89 -7.08
C GLY A 516 19.73 9.78 -8.06
N ALA A 517 20.45 10.34 -9.03
CA ALA A 517 19.91 11.25 -10.05
C ALA A 517 18.83 10.60 -10.92
N ALA A 518 19.03 9.33 -11.31
CA ALA A 518 18.10 8.60 -12.16
C ALA A 518 16.93 7.97 -11.40
N SER A 519 17.05 7.73 -10.09
CA SER A 519 16.22 6.77 -9.35
C SER A 519 14.72 7.07 -9.41
N VAL A 520 14.29 8.31 -9.22
CA VAL A 520 12.86 8.68 -9.18
C VAL A 520 12.23 8.52 -10.56
N ASP A 521 12.88 9.05 -11.60
CA ASP A 521 12.42 8.91 -12.99
C ASP A 521 12.45 7.46 -13.46
N TYR A 522 13.43 6.68 -13.01
CA TYR A 522 13.50 5.24 -13.29
C TYR A 522 12.34 4.49 -12.64
N LEU A 523 11.97 4.81 -11.40
CA LEU A 523 10.83 4.21 -10.73
C LEU A 523 9.52 4.57 -11.45
N MET A 524 9.34 5.84 -11.83
CA MET A 524 8.14 6.27 -12.56
C MET A 524 8.05 5.60 -13.94
N PHE A 525 9.15 5.55 -14.70
CA PHE A 525 9.22 4.78 -15.94
C PHE A 525 8.81 3.33 -15.73
N SER A 526 9.41 2.68 -14.71
CA SER A 526 9.10 1.29 -14.34
C SER A 526 7.62 1.09 -14.03
N GLY A 527 7.02 2.00 -13.27
CA GLY A 527 5.60 1.96 -12.93
C GLY A 527 4.68 2.06 -14.14
N TYR A 528 4.97 3.00 -15.06
CA TYR A 528 4.19 3.13 -16.31
C TYR A 528 4.28 1.87 -17.18
N VAL A 529 5.47 1.30 -17.34
CA VAL A 529 5.64 0.06 -18.14
C VAL A 529 4.97 -1.13 -17.46
N THR A 530 5.05 -1.21 -16.14
CA THR A 530 4.37 -2.24 -15.34
C THR A 530 2.85 -2.16 -15.51
N LEU A 531 2.25 -0.97 -15.43
CA LEU A 531 0.82 -0.81 -15.66
C LEU A 531 0.43 -1.11 -17.11
N ALA A 532 1.27 -0.78 -18.10
CA ALA A 532 1.02 -1.14 -19.49
C ALA A 532 0.92 -2.68 -19.68
N TYR A 533 1.76 -3.44 -18.98
CA TYR A 533 1.67 -4.90 -18.96
C TYR A 533 0.31 -5.38 -18.42
N PHE A 534 -0.17 -4.81 -17.33
CA PHE A 534 -1.48 -5.19 -16.78
C PHE A 534 -2.64 -4.70 -17.66
N TRP A 535 -2.55 -3.49 -18.21
CA TRP A 535 -3.57 -3.00 -19.15
C TRP A 535 -3.66 -3.86 -20.41
N LEU A 536 -2.54 -4.37 -20.93
CA LEU A 536 -2.56 -5.30 -22.07
C LEU A 536 -3.24 -6.62 -21.68
N ARG A 537 -2.99 -7.18 -20.48
CA ARG A 537 -3.67 -8.39 -19.98
C ARG A 537 -5.18 -8.17 -19.84
N ILE A 538 -5.57 -7.04 -19.26
CA ILE A 538 -6.99 -6.65 -19.13
C ILE A 538 -7.65 -6.54 -20.51
N ALA A 539 -6.99 -5.88 -21.46
CA ALA A 539 -7.53 -5.69 -22.81
C ALA A 539 -7.69 -7.01 -23.57
N LEU A 540 -6.75 -7.94 -23.43
CA LEU A 540 -6.82 -9.28 -24.04
C LEU A 540 -8.04 -10.04 -23.52
N VAL A 541 -8.24 -10.11 -22.20
CA VAL A 541 -9.41 -10.78 -21.61
C VAL A 541 -10.71 -10.10 -22.01
N ALA A 542 -10.76 -8.77 -21.95
CA ALA A 542 -11.95 -8.03 -22.36
C ALA A 542 -12.32 -8.27 -23.83
N ARG A 543 -11.31 -8.36 -24.71
CA ARG A 543 -11.53 -8.68 -26.12
C ARG A 543 -12.06 -10.09 -26.31
N GLU A 544 -11.44 -11.07 -25.66
CA GLU A 544 -11.87 -12.47 -25.71
C GLU A 544 -13.35 -12.62 -25.29
N LYS A 545 -13.74 -11.96 -24.19
CA LYS A 545 -15.14 -12.01 -23.68
C LYS A 545 -16.13 -11.36 -24.64
N LEU A 546 -15.75 -10.25 -25.29
CA LEU A 546 -16.60 -9.62 -26.31
C LEU A 546 -16.75 -10.50 -27.54
N ASP A 547 -15.67 -11.11 -28.02
CA ASP A 547 -15.69 -11.99 -29.19
C ASP A 547 -16.47 -13.28 -28.90
N ALA A 548 -16.51 -13.73 -27.66
CA ALA A 548 -17.34 -14.84 -27.18
C ALA A 548 -18.83 -14.46 -26.98
N GLY A 549 -19.23 -13.21 -27.17
CA GLY A 549 -20.61 -12.75 -27.05
C GLY A 549 -21.11 -12.61 -25.60
N SER A 550 -20.24 -12.18 -24.67
CA SER A 550 -20.63 -11.92 -23.28
C SER A 550 -21.82 -10.97 -23.14
N GLY A 551 -22.75 -11.28 -22.24
CA GLY A 551 -23.90 -10.42 -21.91
C GLY A 551 -23.55 -9.06 -21.27
N GLU A 552 -22.27 -8.86 -20.85
CA GLU A 552 -21.75 -7.63 -20.23
C GLU A 552 -20.89 -6.78 -21.19
N ALA A 553 -21.28 -6.70 -22.47
CA ALA A 553 -20.50 -6.02 -23.50
C ALA A 553 -20.03 -4.60 -23.09
N ALA A 554 -20.91 -3.79 -22.51
CA ALA A 554 -20.58 -2.44 -22.08
C ALA A 554 -19.44 -2.38 -21.04
N PHE A 555 -19.33 -3.38 -20.16
CA PHE A 555 -18.23 -3.48 -19.19
C PHE A 555 -16.90 -3.71 -19.88
N TYR A 556 -16.83 -4.69 -20.79
CA TYR A 556 -15.59 -5.02 -21.50
C TYR A 556 -15.19 -3.94 -22.52
N GLU A 557 -16.15 -3.30 -23.18
CA GLU A 557 -15.90 -2.14 -24.04
C GLU A 557 -15.27 -0.98 -23.24
N ALA A 558 -15.75 -0.73 -22.02
CA ALA A 558 -15.16 0.27 -21.13
C ALA A 558 -13.72 -0.08 -20.73
N LYS A 559 -13.39 -1.37 -20.53
CA LYS A 559 -12.00 -1.81 -20.28
C LYS A 559 -11.10 -1.53 -21.49
N LEU A 560 -11.54 -1.87 -22.70
CA LEU A 560 -10.79 -1.60 -23.92
C LEU A 560 -10.57 -0.10 -24.15
N ALA A 561 -11.62 0.72 -23.99
CA ALA A 561 -11.53 2.17 -24.12
C ALA A 561 -10.57 2.79 -23.08
N THR A 562 -10.55 2.26 -21.85
CA THR A 562 -9.64 2.72 -20.81
C THR A 562 -8.19 2.28 -21.12
N ALA A 563 -7.98 1.07 -21.61
CA ALA A 563 -6.68 0.60 -22.08
C ALA A 563 -6.15 1.48 -23.22
N ASP A 564 -6.96 1.78 -24.23
CA ASP A 564 -6.58 2.67 -25.34
C ASP A 564 -6.20 4.07 -24.85
N PHE A 565 -6.96 4.62 -23.87
CA PHE A 565 -6.62 5.89 -23.24
C PHE A 565 -5.28 5.79 -22.49
N TYR A 566 -5.04 4.72 -21.76
CA TYR A 566 -3.77 4.50 -21.06
C TYR A 566 -2.59 4.50 -22.04
N PHE A 567 -2.64 3.68 -23.09
CA PHE A 567 -1.57 3.58 -24.08
C PHE A 567 -1.36 4.87 -24.88
N SER A 568 -2.42 5.62 -25.17
CA SER A 568 -2.34 6.84 -26.00
C SER A 568 -2.03 8.12 -25.22
N ARG A 569 -2.40 8.20 -23.91
CA ARG A 569 -2.35 9.46 -23.13
C ARG A 569 -1.47 9.41 -21.89
N LEU A 570 -1.35 8.25 -21.23
CA LEU A 570 -0.59 8.11 -20.00
C LEU A 570 0.78 7.46 -20.24
N LEU A 571 0.83 6.38 -20.97
CA LEU A 571 2.08 5.68 -21.29
C LEU A 571 3.14 6.56 -21.96
N PRO A 572 2.80 7.54 -22.85
CA PRO A 572 3.78 8.46 -23.42
C PRO A 572 4.54 9.32 -22.41
N ARG A 573 4.12 9.42 -21.16
CA ARG A 573 4.87 10.07 -20.06
C ARG A 573 6.23 9.39 -19.82
N THR A 574 6.38 8.13 -20.18
CA THR A 574 7.66 7.39 -20.15
C THR A 574 8.77 8.10 -20.94
N ALA A 575 8.45 8.82 -22.00
CA ALA A 575 9.45 9.55 -22.79
C ALA A 575 10.12 10.68 -21.99
N ALA A 576 9.36 11.42 -21.17
CA ALA A 576 9.91 12.46 -20.28
C ALA A 576 10.81 11.85 -19.21
N HIS A 577 10.38 10.76 -18.58
CA HIS A 577 11.19 10.05 -17.59
C HIS A 577 12.47 9.47 -18.20
N ALA A 578 12.39 8.87 -19.39
CA ALA A 578 13.58 8.36 -20.09
C ALA A 578 14.60 9.48 -20.38
N ALA A 579 14.13 10.65 -20.83
CA ALA A 579 14.99 11.80 -21.06
C ALA A 579 15.64 12.32 -19.77
N ALA A 580 14.88 12.35 -18.65
CA ALA A 580 15.39 12.76 -17.35
C ALA A 580 16.44 11.77 -16.81
N ILE A 581 16.22 10.46 -16.94
CA ILE A 581 17.21 9.42 -16.59
C ILE A 581 18.52 9.64 -17.36
N GLN A 582 18.43 9.96 -18.65
CA GLN A 582 19.59 10.15 -19.53
C GLN A 582 20.34 11.47 -19.28
N ALA A 583 19.69 12.45 -18.63
CA ALA A 583 20.32 13.73 -18.31
C ALA A 583 21.47 13.60 -17.28
N GLY A 584 21.47 12.55 -16.45
CA GLY A 584 22.51 12.24 -15.48
C GLY A 584 22.58 13.20 -14.29
N ALA A 585 23.60 13.04 -13.47
CA ALA A 585 23.75 13.74 -12.18
C ALA A 585 24.28 15.18 -12.32
N ALA A 586 24.95 15.52 -13.42
CA ALA A 586 25.71 16.78 -13.54
C ALA A 586 24.85 18.03 -13.30
N GLY A 587 23.63 18.06 -13.87
CA GLY A 587 22.71 19.19 -13.69
C GLY A 587 22.18 19.31 -12.25
N LEU A 588 21.91 18.18 -11.58
CA LEU A 588 21.40 18.15 -10.21
C LEU A 588 22.46 18.57 -9.19
N MET A 589 23.71 18.22 -9.43
CA MET A 589 24.85 18.46 -8.52
C MET A 589 25.62 19.74 -8.83
N SER A 590 25.13 20.58 -9.75
CA SER A 590 25.85 21.80 -10.21
C SER A 590 25.83 22.95 -9.21
N LEU A 591 24.79 23.06 -8.37
CA LEU A 591 24.65 24.13 -7.39
C LEU A 591 25.31 23.76 -6.05
N SER A 592 26.04 24.73 -5.44
CA SER A 592 26.43 24.59 -4.04
C SER A 592 25.22 24.77 -3.11
N ALA A 593 25.34 24.33 -1.85
CA ALA A 593 24.26 24.47 -0.85
C ALA A 593 23.80 25.92 -0.67
N GLU A 594 24.74 26.87 -0.72
CA GLU A 594 24.47 28.31 -0.56
C GLU A 594 23.67 28.86 -1.75
N GLN A 595 23.91 28.34 -2.96
CA GLN A 595 23.23 28.81 -4.18
C GLN A 595 21.75 28.46 -4.22
N PHE A 596 21.30 27.51 -3.42
CA PHE A 596 19.84 27.23 -3.27
C PHE A 596 19.09 28.34 -2.50
N SER A 597 19.79 29.23 -1.84
CA SER A 597 19.22 30.34 -1.05
C SER A 597 19.28 31.71 -1.75
N LEU A 598 19.75 31.77 -3.00
CA LEU A 598 19.91 33.00 -3.78
C LEU A 598 18.69 33.34 -4.63
#